data_caac93de8e167628101dedc52244f494
#
_entry.id   caac93de8e167628101dedc52244f494
#
_cell.length_a   1.000
_cell.length_b   1.000
_cell.length_c   1.000
_cell.angle_alpha   90.00
_cell.angle_beta   90.00
_cell.angle_gamma   90.00
#
_symmetry.space_group_name_H-M   'P 1'
#
loop_
_entity.id
_entity.type
_entity.pdbx_description
1 polymer ?
#
loop_
_entity_poly.entity_id
_entity_poly.type
_entity_poly.pdbx_seq_one_letter_code
_entity_poly.pdbx_strand_id
1 'polypeptide(L)'
;MQARKGSHSVFSVQLHMVFVTKYRRQVITAAMLERLREIFANICIKTKCQLTEFSGEADHVHLLVDFHPDNRLSALIGSMKSGSSRIIQKEFATELAKVYGQPAFWSGSYYVASTGGAPIERIKAYIKSQEVPQK
;
A
#
# COMPACT_ATOMS: atom_id res chain seq x y z
N MET A 1 14.04 13.38 -8.04
CA MET A 1 14.70 12.08 -7.91
C MET A 1 15.61 11.80 -9.06
N GLN A 2 16.73 11.18 -8.77
CA GLN A 2 17.69 10.85 -9.83
C GLN A 2 17.23 9.60 -10.58
N ALA A 3 17.52 9.59 -11.88
CA ALA A 3 17.32 8.39 -12.69
C ALA A 3 18.30 7.30 -12.24
N ARG A 4 17.87 6.05 -12.34
CA ARG A 4 18.69 4.88 -12.04
C ARG A 4 19.10 4.17 -13.31
N LYS A 5 20.11 3.33 -13.22
CA LYS A 5 20.60 2.55 -14.35
C LYS A 5 20.50 1.07 -14.05
N GLY A 6 19.91 0.31 -14.97
CA GLY A 6 20.04 -1.13 -15.02
C GLY A 6 21.16 -1.51 -15.96
N SER A 7 21.34 -2.82 -16.21
CA SER A 7 22.37 -3.30 -17.12
C SER A 7 22.19 -2.82 -18.57
N HIS A 8 20.93 -2.63 -18.99
CA HIS A 8 20.60 -2.21 -20.36
C HIS A 8 19.60 -1.05 -20.40
N SER A 9 19.40 -0.36 -19.28
CA SER A 9 18.35 0.66 -19.21
C SER A 9 18.72 1.79 -18.27
N VAL A 10 18.09 2.95 -18.52
CA VAL A 10 18.08 4.10 -17.62
C VAL A 10 16.61 4.37 -17.35
N PHE A 11 16.25 4.52 -16.07
CA PHE A 11 14.85 4.67 -15.71
C PHE A 11 14.66 5.57 -14.49
N SER A 12 13.47 6.15 -14.42
CA SER A 12 13.03 6.92 -13.27
C SER A 12 11.50 6.81 -13.25
N VAL A 13 11.00 5.88 -12.45
CA VAL A 13 9.55 5.63 -12.35
C VAL A 13 9.13 5.76 -10.91
N GLN A 14 8.37 6.80 -10.62
CA GLN A 14 7.84 7.06 -9.28
C GLN A 14 6.35 6.77 -9.29
N LEU A 15 5.91 5.90 -8.39
CA LEU A 15 4.51 5.51 -8.31
C LEU A 15 3.95 5.86 -6.94
N HIS A 16 2.80 6.51 -6.96
CA HIS A 16 2.02 6.76 -5.76
C HIS A 16 0.96 5.67 -5.65
N MET A 17 0.97 4.91 -4.56
CA MET A 17 0.04 3.83 -4.32
C MET A 17 -0.80 4.14 -3.09
N VAL A 18 -2.07 3.76 -3.13
CA VAL A 18 -2.99 3.92 -2.00
C VAL A 18 -3.68 2.59 -1.75
N PHE A 19 -3.59 2.10 -0.52
CA PHE A 19 -4.31 0.91 -0.07
C PHE A 19 -5.28 1.33 1.02
N VAL A 20 -6.53 0.87 0.92
CA VAL A 20 -7.59 1.22 1.86
C VAL A 20 -8.03 -0.04 2.59
N THR A 21 -8.32 0.09 3.87
CA THR A 21 -8.80 -1.03 4.69
C THR A 21 -10.17 -1.50 4.20
N LYS A 22 -10.46 -2.77 4.43
CA LYS A 22 -11.73 -3.37 4.02
C LYS A 22 -12.91 -2.60 4.64
N TYR A 23 -13.86 -2.22 3.82
CA TYR A 23 -15.01 -1.39 4.17
C TYR A 23 -14.61 -0.03 4.76
N ARG A 24 -13.37 0.40 4.51
CA ARG A 24 -12.82 1.65 5.02
C ARG A 24 -12.93 1.77 6.55
N ARG A 25 -12.76 0.65 7.24
CA ARG A 25 -12.77 0.64 8.71
C ARG A 25 -11.54 1.33 9.26
N GLN A 26 -11.73 2.08 10.34
CA GLN A 26 -10.65 2.80 11.02
C GLN A 26 -9.93 1.85 11.96
N VAL A 27 -9.12 0.97 11.42
CA VAL A 27 -8.49 -0.13 12.16
C VAL A 27 -6.99 0.04 12.32
N ILE A 28 -6.34 0.86 11.49
CA ILE A 28 -4.88 1.01 11.52
C ILE A 28 -4.48 1.85 12.73
N THR A 29 -3.79 1.21 13.67
CA THR A 29 -3.22 1.90 14.83
C THR A 29 -1.83 2.44 14.50
N ALA A 30 -1.27 3.27 15.39
CA ALA A 30 0.08 3.77 15.21
C ALA A 30 1.10 2.64 15.12
N ALA A 31 0.93 1.59 15.93
CA ALA A 31 1.81 0.42 15.89
C ALA A 31 1.71 -0.34 14.56
N MET A 32 0.49 -0.52 14.06
CA MET A 32 0.28 -1.14 12.74
C MET A 32 0.92 -0.31 11.63
N LEU A 33 0.78 1.01 11.70
CA LEU A 33 1.31 1.91 10.67
C LEU A 33 2.83 1.78 10.60
N GLU A 34 3.50 1.76 11.74
CA GLU A 34 4.96 1.61 11.79
C GLU A 34 5.38 0.24 11.26
N ARG A 35 4.64 -0.82 11.62
CA ARG A 35 4.90 -2.16 11.13
C ARG A 35 4.70 -2.26 9.62
N LEU A 36 3.66 -1.63 9.09
CA LEU A 36 3.42 -1.58 7.65
C LEU A 36 4.57 -0.91 6.91
N ARG A 37 5.13 0.18 7.45
CA ARG A 37 6.29 0.83 6.88
C ARG A 37 7.44 -0.16 6.71
N GLU A 38 7.75 -0.91 7.75
CA GLU A 38 8.83 -1.92 7.72
C GLU A 38 8.56 -2.99 6.66
N ILE A 39 7.33 -3.49 6.63
CA ILE A 39 6.96 -4.54 5.69
C ILE A 39 7.11 -4.07 4.25
N PHE A 40 6.56 -2.90 3.93
CA PHE A 40 6.64 -2.36 2.57
C PHE A 40 8.06 -2.01 2.16
N ALA A 41 8.84 -1.46 3.08
CA ALA A 41 10.25 -1.16 2.82
C ALA A 41 11.03 -2.44 2.48
N ASN A 42 10.79 -3.52 3.22
CA ASN A 42 11.45 -4.80 2.97
C ASN A 42 11.05 -5.41 1.64
N ILE A 43 9.78 -5.34 1.28
CA ILE A 43 9.32 -5.85 -0.02
C ILE A 43 9.96 -5.05 -1.15
N CYS A 44 10.04 -3.74 -1.01
CA CYS A 44 10.70 -2.89 -2.00
C CYS A 44 12.16 -3.29 -2.19
N ILE A 45 12.91 -3.45 -1.09
CA ILE A 45 14.32 -3.82 -1.17
C ILE A 45 14.49 -5.14 -1.92
N LYS A 46 13.66 -6.13 -1.63
CA LYS A 46 13.75 -7.45 -2.26
C LYS A 46 13.41 -7.43 -3.75
N THR A 47 12.70 -6.42 -4.20
CA THR A 47 12.28 -6.29 -5.59
C THR A 47 13.05 -5.21 -6.34
N LYS A 48 14.17 -4.75 -5.80
CA LYS A 48 15.02 -3.69 -6.37
C LYS A 48 14.32 -2.34 -6.42
N CYS A 49 13.21 -2.17 -5.72
CA CYS A 49 12.50 -0.91 -5.58
C CYS A 49 12.97 -0.17 -4.33
N GLN A 50 12.42 1.00 -4.11
CA GLN A 50 12.69 1.75 -2.89
C GLN A 50 11.41 2.43 -2.43
N LEU A 51 11.08 2.26 -1.15
CA LEU A 51 10.00 3.01 -0.52
C LEU A 51 10.55 4.37 -0.11
N THR A 52 10.18 5.41 -0.84
CA THR A 52 10.73 6.75 -0.64
C THR A 52 9.91 7.58 0.33
N GLU A 53 8.60 7.38 0.37
CA GLU A 53 7.73 8.02 1.34
C GLU A 53 6.64 7.07 1.74
N PHE A 54 6.22 7.16 2.99
CA PHE A 54 5.13 6.36 3.52
C PHE A 54 4.38 7.18 4.58
N SER A 55 3.07 7.20 4.47
CA SER A 55 2.20 7.81 5.46
C SER A 55 0.86 7.10 5.46
N GLY A 56 0.03 7.37 6.44
CA GLY A 56 -1.29 6.79 6.47
C GLY A 56 -2.11 7.33 7.62
N GLU A 57 -3.37 6.92 7.61
CA GLU A 57 -4.35 7.23 8.63
C GLU A 57 -5.01 5.94 9.06
N ALA A 58 -6.07 6.03 9.84
CA ALA A 58 -6.70 4.84 10.42
C ALA A 58 -7.32 3.91 9.36
N ASP A 59 -7.64 4.41 8.18
CA ASP A 59 -8.37 3.65 7.15
C ASP A 59 -7.62 3.50 5.82
N HIS A 60 -6.41 4.07 5.68
CA HIS A 60 -5.66 3.95 4.44
C HIS A 60 -4.19 4.27 4.62
N VAL A 61 -3.37 3.87 3.65
CA VAL A 61 -1.95 4.21 3.58
C VAL A 61 -1.61 4.74 2.20
N HIS A 62 -0.60 5.61 2.18
CA HIS A 62 0.01 6.14 0.95
C HIS A 62 1.45 5.67 0.89
N LEU A 63 1.86 5.17 -0.27
CA LEU A 63 3.24 4.79 -0.54
C LEU A 63 3.74 5.56 -1.75
N LEU A 64 4.94 6.10 -1.65
CA LEU A 64 5.66 6.58 -2.83
C LEU A 64 6.81 5.61 -3.07
N VAL A 65 6.79 4.96 -4.23
CA VAL A 65 7.72 3.88 -4.56
C VAL A 65 8.54 4.25 -5.78
N ASP A 66 9.86 4.16 -5.64
CA ASP A 66 10.77 4.22 -6.77
C ASP A 66 10.78 2.82 -7.38
N PHE A 67 10.10 2.69 -8.52
CA PHE A 67 9.76 1.41 -9.14
C PHE A 67 10.85 0.95 -10.10
N HIS A 68 11.27 -0.32 -9.93
CA HIS A 68 12.24 -0.93 -10.84
C HIS A 68 11.49 -1.70 -11.94
N PRO A 69 11.79 -1.43 -13.23
CA PRO A 69 11.03 -2.00 -14.34
C PRO A 69 11.18 -3.52 -14.53
N ASP A 70 12.06 -4.18 -13.79
CA ASP A 70 12.12 -5.65 -13.80
C ASP A 70 10.88 -6.28 -13.18
N ASN A 71 10.02 -5.47 -12.53
CA ASN A 71 8.84 -5.97 -11.85
C ASN A 71 7.60 -5.82 -12.73
N ARG A 72 6.68 -6.78 -12.55
CA ARG A 72 5.31 -6.59 -13.03
C ARG A 72 4.56 -5.83 -11.95
N LEU A 73 3.99 -4.70 -12.31
CA LEU A 73 3.36 -3.80 -11.32
C LEU A 73 2.26 -4.52 -10.53
N SER A 74 1.37 -5.23 -11.20
CA SER A 74 0.28 -5.93 -10.51
C SER A 74 0.80 -7.01 -9.55
N ALA A 75 1.88 -7.69 -9.92
CA ALA A 75 2.49 -8.70 -9.05
C ALA A 75 3.13 -8.07 -7.81
N LEU A 76 3.80 -6.94 -7.99
CA LEU A 76 4.40 -6.21 -6.87
C LEU A 76 3.33 -5.74 -5.88
N ILE A 77 2.27 -5.12 -6.38
CA ILE A 77 1.18 -4.64 -5.53
C ILE A 77 0.49 -5.82 -4.84
N GLY A 78 0.27 -6.92 -5.56
CA GLY A 78 -0.29 -8.13 -4.98
C GLY A 78 0.54 -8.66 -3.82
N SER A 79 1.87 -8.69 -3.99
CA SER A 79 2.79 -9.10 -2.92
C SER A 79 2.74 -8.15 -1.72
N MET A 80 2.67 -6.85 -1.99
CA MET A 80 2.57 -5.85 -0.93
C MET A 80 1.30 -6.02 -0.11
N LYS A 81 0.17 -6.18 -0.78
CA LYS A 81 -1.11 -6.32 -0.09
C LYS A 81 -1.24 -7.65 0.64
N SER A 82 -0.94 -8.76 -0.03
CA SER A 82 -1.08 -10.08 0.59
C SER A 82 -0.05 -10.30 1.70
N GLY A 83 1.18 -9.88 1.48
CA GLY A 83 2.25 -10.02 2.49
C GLY A 83 1.97 -9.19 3.73
N SER A 84 1.59 -7.93 3.56
CA SER A 84 1.28 -7.07 4.70
C SER A 84 0.03 -7.53 5.43
N SER A 85 -1.00 -7.94 4.69
CA SER A 85 -2.23 -8.44 5.31
C SER A 85 -1.95 -9.65 6.19
N ARG A 86 -1.16 -10.61 5.68
CA ARG A 86 -0.82 -11.83 6.44
C ARG A 86 -0.08 -11.50 7.74
N ILE A 87 0.89 -10.62 7.67
CA ILE A 87 1.70 -10.26 8.85
C ILE A 87 0.87 -9.49 9.87
N ILE A 88 0.12 -8.49 9.41
CA ILE A 88 -0.71 -7.67 10.30
C ILE A 88 -1.80 -8.52 10.96
N GLN A 89 -2.43 -9.41 10.21
CA GLN A 89 -3.46 -10.30 10.78
C GLN A 89 -2.87 -11.24 11.83
N LYS A 90 -1.62 -11.66 11.67
CA LYS A 90 -0.95 -12.51 12.64
C LYS A 90 -0.56 -11.74 13.89
N GLU A 91 0.07 -10.58 13.71
CA GLU A 91 0.66 -9.83 14.83
C GLU A 91 -0.37 -9.00 15.59
N PHE A 92 -1.47 -8.62 14.95
CA PHE A 92 -2.49 -7.75 15.54
C PHE A 92 -3.88 -8.41 15.51
N ALA A 93 -3.91 -9.73 15.68
CA ALA A 93 -5.14 -10.52 15.57
C ALA A 93 -6.24 -10.02 16.52
N THR A 94 -5.87 -9.68 17.75
CA THR A 94 -6.83 -9.24 18.76
C THR A 94 -7.51 -7.93 18.36
N GLU A 95 -6.71 -6.98 17.88
CA GLU A 95 -7.22 -5.66 17.47
C GLU A 95 -8.13 -5.81 16.25
N LEU A 96 -7.71 -6.62 15.27
CA LEU A 96 -8.51 -6.81 14.06
C LEU A 96 -9.82 -7.55 14.32
N ALA A 97 -9.83 -8.48 15.26
CA ALA A 97 -11.04 -9.22 15.60
C ALA A 97 -12.13 -8.30 16.15
N LYS A 98 -11.77 -7.17 16.74
CA LYS A 98 -12.74 -6.20 17.25
C LYS A 98 -13.48 -5.47 16.13
N VAL A 99 -12.93 -5.49 14.91
CA VAL A 99 -13.46 -4.73 13.78
C VAL A 99 -14.07 -5.65 12.73
N TYR A 100 -13.38 -6.73 12.40
CA TYR A 100 -13.82 -7.66 11.35
C TYR A 100 -14.26 -8.99 11.96
N GLY A 101 -15.45 -9.46 11.55
CA GLY A 101 -15.95 -10.75 11.99
C GLY A 101 -15.24 -11.92 11.33
N GLN A 102 -14.48 -11.67 10.25
CA GLN A 102 -13.71 -12.68 9.53
C GLN A 102 -12.33 -12.12 9.22
N PRO A 103 -11.33 -12.97 8.92
CA PRO A 103 -10.00 -12.49 8.57
C PRO A 103 -10.05 -11.52 7.40
N ALA A 104 -9.55 -10.32 7.62
CA ALA A 104 -9.54 -9.27 6.61
C ALA A 104 -8.56 -8.16 7.02
N PHE A 105 -8.07 -7.41 6.06
CA PHE A 105 -7.36 -6.17 6.31
C PHE A 105 -7.57 -5.15 5.20
N TRP A 106 -7.16 -5.45 3.96
CA TRP A 106 -7.28 -4.51 2.85
C TRP A 106 -8.57 -4.72 2.05
N SER A 107 -9.06 -3.65 1.43
CA SER A 107 -10.09 -3.77 0.40
C SER A 107 -9.52 -4.52 -0.81
N GLY A 108 -10.38 -5.02 -1.69
CA GLY A 108 -9.95 -5.83 -2.82
C GLY A 108 -9.28 -5.06 -3.95
N SER A 109 -9.28 -3.73 -3.91
CA SER A 109 -8.70 -2.90 -4.96
C SER A 109 -7.52 -2.08 -4.44
N TYR A 110 -6.92 -1.28 -5.33
CA TYR A 110 -5.85 -0.35 -5.00
C TYR A 110 -5.88 0.81 -5.97
N TYR A 111 -5.22 1.90 -5.60
CA TYR A 111 -4.99 3.05 -6.48
C TYR A 111 -3.50 3.13 -6.76
N VAL A 112 -3.14 3.36 -8.02
CA VAL A 112 -1.75 3.61 -8.39
C VAL A 112 -1.71 4.63 -9.52
N ALA A 113 -0.77 5.57 -9.42
CA ALA A 113 -0.56 6.58 -10.44
C ALA A 113 0.90 7.01 -10.45
N SER A 114 1.38 7.48 -11.58
CA SER A 114 2.69 8.12 -11.65
C SER A 114 2.65 9.44 -10.91
N THR A 115 3.78 9.85 -10.34
CA THR A 115 3.87 11.13 -9.65
C THR A 115 3.61 12.26 -10.65
N GLY A 116 2.88 13.29 -10.18
CA GLY A 116 2.46 14.39 -11.02
C GLY A 116 1.17 14.15 -11.78
N GLY A 117 0.68 12.91 -11.80
CA GLY A 117 -0.54 12.56 -12.51
C GLY A 117 -1.74 12.28 -11.64
N ALA A 118 -1.63 12.42 -10.32
CA ALA A 118 -2.69 12.05 -9.38
C ALA A 118 -3.18 13.27 -8.62
N PRO A 119 -4.21 14.00 -9.12
CA PRO A 119 -4.82 15.08 -8.34
C PRO A 119 -5.35 14.55 -7.03
N ILE A 120 -5.20 15.34 -5.97
CA ILE A 120 -5.64 14.93 -4.63
C ILE A 120 -7.12 14.58 -4.59
N GLU A 121 -7.93 15.22 -5.44
CA GLU A 121 -9.36 14.95 -5.53
C GLU A 121 -9.64 13.53 -5.99
N ARG A 122 -8.82 12.98 -6.90
CA ARG A 122 -8.97 11.59 -7.35
C ARG A 122 -8.63 10.61 -6.24
N ILE A 123 -7.59 10.90 -5.49
CA ILE A 123 -7.19 10.05 -4.36
C ILE A 123 -8.27 10.05 -3.30
N LYS A 124 -8.82 11.22 -2.96
CA LYS A 124 -9.91 11.33 -1.99
C LYS A 124 -11.17 10.60 -2.46
N ALA A 125 -11.51 10.75 -3.74
CA ALA A 125 -12.66 10.05 -4.32
C ALA A 125 -12.48 8.54 -4.28
N TYR A 126 -11.26 8.04 -4.56
CA TYR A 126 -10.97 6.63 -4.46
C TYR A 126 -11.15 6.11 -3.03
N ILE A 127 -10.58 6.81 -2.06
CA ILE A 127 -10.68 6.41 -0.65
C ILE A 127 -12.16 6.34 -0.24
N LYS A 128 -12.92 7.37 -0.58
CA LYS A 128 -14.34 7.42 -0.26
C LYS A 128 -15.13 6.28 -0.89
N SER A 129 -14.76 5.90 -2.14
CA SER A 129 -15.44 4.82 -2.85
C SER A 129 -15.26 3.45 -2.19
N GLN A 130 -14.26 3.31 -1.30
CA GLN A 130 -13.99 2.06 -0.59
C GLN A 130 -14.86 1.90 0.66
N GLU A 131 -15.69 2.90 0.98
CA GLU A 131 -16.68 2.81 2.04
C GLU A 131 -17.91 2.09 1.49
N VAL A 132 -17.99 0.79 1.75
CA VAL A 132 -19.05 -0.06 1.21
C VAL A 132 -20.10 -0.33 2.28
N PRO A 133 -21.39 -0.15 1.95
CA PRO A 133 -22.45 -0.45 2.91
C PRO A 133 -22.38 -1.90 3.39
N GLN A 134 -22.60 -2.10 4.66
CA GLN A 134 -22.72 -3.42 5.24
C GLN A 134 -24.05 -4.05 4.83
N LYS A 135 -23.98 -5.33 4.50
CA LYS A 135 -25.18 -6.11 4.20
C LYS A 135 -25.33 -7.19 5.24
#